data_9011d1d731381fa8a5e5b1c74db1b831
#
_entry.id   9011d1d731381fa8a5e5b1c74db1b831
#
_cell.length_a   1.000
_cell.length_b   1.000
_cell.length_c   1.000
_cell.angle_alpha   90.00
_cell.angle_beta   90.00
_cell.angle_gamma   90.00
#
_symmetry.space_group_name_H-M   'P 1'
#
loop_
_entity.id
_entity.type
_entity.pdbx_description
1 polymer ?
#
loop_
_entity_poly.entity_id
_entity_poly.type
_entity_poly.pdbx_seq_one_letter_code
_entity_poly.pdbx_strand_id
1 'polypeptide(L)'
;MRSRLSTLILLLMPAVQGLGRTAWASAPGSVAEQYLFASANSERTQRGLQPLRWDDSLYRAAGAHAQEMAARASISHQYPGEPELSARGRQAGVRFSLIAENVAESPDAVTMHTAWMNSPGHRANLLDPQVDSVGIRVIRRGGELYAVEDFARTVTDLALPDQETAVEAQLQTVANVTILPPGEDSRRTCAMETGYAGSWRPTFVMRYTTTDLAKLPKELRAQLESGRYGSATVGACAVTGTQDFSAYKVAVMLFP
;
A
#
# COMPACT_ATOMS: atom_id res chain seq x y z
N MET A 1 78.26 -10.21 -10.34
CA MET A 1 76.92 -10.76 -10.61
C MET A 1 75.98 -10.18 -9.59
N ARG A 2 75.13 -9.21 -9.98
CA ARG A 2 74.15 -8.58 -9.08
C ARG A 2 72.75 -8.94 -9.59
N SER A 3 72.05 -9.80 -8.83
CA SER A 3 70.66 -10.23 -9.08
C SER A 3 69.72 -9.09 -8.75
N ARG A 4 68.87 -8.67 -9.71
CA ARG A 4 67.77 -7.72 -9.48
C ARG A 4 66.51 -8.54 -9.21
N LEU A 5 65.99 -8.48 -7.96
CA LEU A 5 64.62 -8.93 -7.63
C LEU A 5 63.63 -7.89 -8.16
N SER A 6 62.79 -8.32 -9.08
CA SER A 6 61.60 -7.53 -9.52
C SER A 6 60.43 -7.82 -8.60
N THR A 7 60.02 -6.81 -7.83
CA THR A 7 58.83 -6.90 -6.98
C THR A 7 57.58 -6.64 -7.85
N LEU A 8 56.75 -7.66 -7.99
CA LEU A 8 55.46 -7.57 -8.69
C LEU A 8 54.44 -6.97 -7.71
N ILE A 9 53.99 -5.72 -7.95
CA ILE A 9 52.93 -5.09 -7.20
C ILE A 9 51.61 -5.51 -7.84
N LEU A 10 50.83 -6.35 -7.13
CA LEU A 10 49.49 -6.74 -7.46
C LEU A 10 48.51 -5.63 -7.07
N LEU A 11 48.04 -4.86 -8.04
CA LEU A 11 46.98 -3.85 -7.81
C LEU A 11 45.64 -4.58 -7.65
N LEU A 12 45.14 -4.66 -6.43
CA LEU A 12 43.76 -5.04 -6.15
C LEU A 12 42.84 -3.87 -6.56
N MET A 13 42.09 -4.05 -7.63
CA MET A 13 40.96 -3.17 -7.97
C MET A 13 39.79 -3.45 -7.01
N PRO A 14 39.19 -2.41 -6.39
CA PRO A 14 37.97 -2.62 -5.62
C PRO A 14 36.83 -2.96 -6.58
N ALA A 15 36.13 -4.06 -6.27
CA ALA A 15 34.88 -4.43 -6.95
C ALA A 15 33.84 -3.33 -6.73
N VAL A 16 33.45 -2.67 -7.80
CA VAL A 16 32.29 -1.74 -7.81
C VAL A 16 31.05 -2.58 -7.57
N GLN A 17 30.56 -2.57 -6.33
CA GLN A 17 29.27 -3.17 -5.99
C GLN A 17 28.18 -2.42 -6.73
N GLY A 18 27.37 -3.20 -7.45
CA GLY A 18 26.33 -2.72 -8.33
C GLY A 18 25.39 -1.73 -7.67
N LEU A 19 25.27 -0.57 -8.27
CA LEU A 19 24.21 0.40 -8.01
C LEU A 19 22.87 -0.33 -8.18
N GLY A 20 22.17 -0.51 -7.08
CA GLY A 20 20.81 -1.00 -7.08
C GLY A 20 20.00 -0.20 -8.11
N ARG A 21 19.36 -0.89 -9.06
CA ARG A 21 18.42 -0.28 -9.99
C ARG A 21 17.32 0.36 -9.15
N THR A 22 17.36 1.66 -8.96
CA THR A 22 16.19 2.42 -8.54
C THR A 22 15.12 2.14 -9.61
N ALA A 23 14.10 1.37 -9.23
CA ALA A 23 12.91 1.26 -10.07
C ALA A 23 12.39 2.69 -10.24
N TRP A 24 12.44 3.19 -11.47
CA TRP A 24 11.84 4.48 -11.81
C TRP A 24 10.36 4.35 -11.48
N ALA A 25 9.87 5.21 -10.60
CA ALA A 25 8.44 5.33 -10.40
C ALA A 25 7.83 5.61 -11.77
N SER A 26 6.90 4.77 -12.20
CA SER A 26 6.19 4.98 -13.45
C SER A 26 5.41 6.30 -13.37
N ALA A 27 5.22 6.92 -14.50
CA ALA A 27 4.61 8.23 -14.63
C ALA A 27 3.43 8.15 -15.60
N PRO A 28 2.48 9.09 -15.51
CA PRO A 28 1.39 9.18 -16.47
C PRO A 28 1.89 9.20 -17.92
N GLY A 29 1.22 8.41 -18.79
CA GLY A 29 1.69 8.22 -20.17
C GLY A 29 1.34 9.38 -21.10
N SER A 30 0.08 9.82 -21.11
CA SER A 30 -0.39 10.88 -22.00
C SER A 30 -0.28 12.28 -21.38
N VAL A 31 -0.25 13.32 -22.20
CA VAL A 31 -0.28 14.72 -21.72
C VAL A 31 -1.53 15.01 -20.88
N ALA A 32 -2.68 14.44 -21.26
CA ALA A 32 -3.91 14.59 -20.48
C ALA A 32 -3.80 13.94 -19.09
N GLU A 33 -3.26 12.73 -19.01
CA GLU A 33 -3.02 12.03 -17.73
C GLU A 33 -2.01 12.80 -16.86
N GLN A 34 -0.93 13.32 -17.46
CA GLN A 34 0.06 14.16 -16.76
C GLN A 34 -0.58 15.44 -16.20
N TYR A 35 -1.41 16.10 -16.99
CA TYR A 35 -2.12 17.29 -16.55
C TYR A 35 -3.06 17.00 -15.38
N LEU A 36 -3.90 15.96 -15.47
CA LEU A 36 -4.85 15.58 -14.42
C LEU A 36 -4.12 15.21 -13.13
N PHE A 37 -3.06 14.43 -13.21
CA PHE A 37 -2.25 14.05 -12.04
C PHE A 37 -1.58 15.28 -11.38
N ALA A 38 -0.99 16.18 -12.17
CA ALA A 38 -0.39 17.40 -11.65
C ALA A 38 -1.42 18.33 -11.01
N SER A 39 -2.60 18.47 -11.65
CA SER A 39 -3.69 19.30 -11.15
C SER A 39 -4.27 18.76 -9.85
N ALA A 40 -4.52 17.43 -9.76
CA ALA A 40 -4.96 16.80 -8.53
C ALA A 40 -3.98 17.05 -7.37
N ASN A 41 -2.68 16.89 -7.60
CA ASN A 41 -1.67 17.14 -6.59
C ASN A 41 -1.51 18.63 -6.25
N SER A 42 -1.72 19.54 -7.22
CA SER A 42 -1.76 20.99 -6.95
C SER A 42 -2.91 21.35 -6.01
N GLU A 43 -4.13 20.84 -6.28
CA GLU A 43 -5.31 21.05 -5.44
C GLU A 43 -5.11 20.54 -4.00
N ARG A 44 -4.49 19.36 -3.87
CA ARG A 44 -4.18 18.75 -2.57
C ARG A 44 -3.14 19.56 -1.80
N THR A 45 -2.02 19.92 -2.42
CA THR A 45 -0.93 20.64 -1.74
C THR A 45 -1.34 22.05 -1.33
N GLN A 46 -2.15 22.76 -2.13
CA GLN A 46 -2.72 24.07 -1.77
C GLN A 46 -3.60 24.02 -0.50
N ARG A 47 -4.11 22.82 -0.15
CA ARG A 47 -4.94 22.58 1.05
C ARG A 47 -4.19 21.86 2.17
N GLY A 48 -2.85 21.75 2.07
CA GLY A 48 -2.02 21.10 3.08
C GLY A 48 -2.15 19.57 3.13
N LEU A 49 -2.76 18.95 2.11
CA LEU A 49 -2.85 17.50 1.99
C LEU A 49 -1.58 16.93 1.37
N GLN A 50 -1.23 15.69 1.73
CA GLN A 50 -0.12 15.00 1.08
C GLN A 50 -0.44 14.74 -0.40
N PRO A 51 0.54 14.94 -1.31
CA PRO A 51 0.36 14.61 -2.72
C PRO A 51 0.15 13.09 -2.89
N LEU A 52 -0.67 12.74 -3.88
CA LEU A 52 -0.89 11.35 -4.29
C LEU A 52 0.35 10.82 -5.02
N ARG A 53 0.66 9.56 -4.79
CA ARG A 53 1.65 8.81 -5.58
C ARG A 53 0.96 8.19 -6.79
N TRP A 54 1.68 8.13 -7.90
CA TRP A 54 1.23 7.34 -9.05
C TRP A 54 1.33 5.84 -8.74
N ASP A 55 0.29 5.08 -9.08
CA ASP A 55 0.24 3.63 -8.91
C ASP A 55 -0.17 2.94 -10.22
N ASP A 56 0.71 2.06 -10.74
CA ASP A 56 0.49 1.36 -12.00
C ASP A 56 -0.61 0.34 -11.95
N SER A 57 -0.90 -0.22 -10.79
CA SER A 57 -1.99 -1.16 -10.64
C SER A 57 -3.34 -0.44 -10.70
N LEU A 58 -3.44 0.73 -10.05
CA LEU A 58 -4.60 1.62 -10.21
C LEU A 58 -4.72 2.13 -11.65
N TYR A 59 -3.61 2.48 -12.31
CA TYR A 59 -3.62 2.86 -13.73
C TYR A 59 -4.18 1.76 -14.63
N ARG A 60 -3.83 0.48 -14.36
CA ARG A 60 -4.39 -0.66 -15.10
C ARG A 60 -5.89 -0.87 -14.82
N ALA A 61 -6.32 -0.72 -13.56
CA ALA A 61 -7.72 -0.81 -13.18
C ALA A 61 -8.56 0.28 -13.87
N ALA A 62 -8.13 1.55 -13.75
CA ALA A 62 -8.72 2.68 -14.45
C ALA A 62 -8.74 2.49 -15.98
N GLY A 63 -7.68 1.85 -16.52
CA GLY A 63 -7.54 1.59 -17.95
C GLY A 63 -8.60 0.65 -18.51
N ALA A 64 -8.92 -0.42 -17.80
CA ALA A 64 -9.97 -1.36 -18.20
C ALA A 64 -11.33 -0.65 -18.26
N HIS A 65 -11.66 0.15 -17.26
CA HIS A 65 -12.92 0.88 -17.18
C HIS A 65 -13.01 2.02 -18.20
N ALA A 66 -11.95 2.82 -18.37
CA ALA A 66 -11.91 3.89 -19.36
C ALA A 66 -12.10 3.36 -20.80
N GLN A 67 -11.59 2.17 -21.10
CA GLN A 67 -11.82 1.50 -22.40
C GLN A 67 -13.29 1.14 -22.60
N GLU A 68 -13.98 0.62 -21.59
CA GLU A 68 -15.41 0.33 -21.62
C GLU A 68 -16.24 1.59 -21.83
N MET A 69 -15.95 2.67 -21.10
CA MET A 69 -16.61 3.96 -21.28
C MET A 69 -16.45 4.49 -22.71
N ALA A 70 -15.20 4.53 -23.20
CA ALA A 70 -14.92 4.96 -24.55
C ALA A 70 -15.60 4.06 -25.60
N ALA A 71 -15.58 2.72 -25.43
CA ALA A 71 -16.24 1.79 -26.34
C ALA A 71 -17.77 2.00 -26.43
N ARG A 72 -18.40 2.42 -25.35
CA ARG A 72 -19.85 2.69 -25.27
C ARG A 72 -20.21 4.15 -25.60
N ALA A 73 -19.25 5.04 -25.71
CA ALA A 73 -19.44 6.50 -25.80
C ALA A 73 -20.40 7.00 -24.70
N SER A 74 -20.16 6.60 -23.47
CA SER A 74 -20.97 6.98 -22.30
C SER A 74 -20.12 6.85 -21.02
N ILE A 75 -20.53 7.54 -19.96
CA ILE A 75 -19.91 7.43 -18.63
C ILE A 75 -20.80 6.67 -17.66
N SER A 76 -20.19 5.86 -16.82
CA SER A 76 -20.83 5.12 -15.72
C SER A 76 -19.74 4.68 -14.76
N HIS A 77 -20.04 4.49 -13.49
CA HIS A 77 -19.11 3.85 -12.53
C HIS A 77 -19.03 2.32 -12.70
N GLN A 78 -20.03 1.72 -13.33
CA GLN A 78 -20.07 0.29 -13.61
C GLN A 78 -21.08 0.00 -14.74
N TYR A 79 -20.75 -0.93 -15.63
CA TYR A 79 -21.66 -1.44 -16.65
C TYR A 79 -22.14 -2.86 -16.28
N PRO A 80 -23.29 -3.29 -16.80
CA PRO A 80 -23.75 -4.67 -16.63
C PRO A 80 -22.70 -5.68 -17.08
N GLY A 81 -22.34 -6.61 -16.17
CA GLY A 81 -21.32 -7.63 -16.41
C GLY A 81 -19.87 -7.19 -16.14
N GLU A 82 -19.63 -5.91 -15.87
CA GLU A 82 -18.33 -5.42 -15.44
C GLU A 82 -18.13 -5.66 -13.94
N PRO A 83 -16.92 -6.04 -13.50
CA PRO A 83 -16.61 -6.09 -12.07
C PRO A 83 -16.76 -4.71 -11.41
N GLU A 84 -17.21 -4.68 -10.17
CA GLU A 84 -17.21 -3.45 -9.38
C GLU A 84 -15.80 -2.89 -9.15
N LEU A 85 -15.69 -1.63 -8.73
CA LEU A 85 -14.42 -0.91 -8.55
C LEU A 85 -13.42 -1.70 -7.68
N SER A 86 -13.85 -2.22 -6.53
CA SER A 86 -12.97 -2.98 -5.63
C SER A 86 -12.45 -4.27 -6.30
N ALA A 87 -13.29 -4.94 -7.08
CA ALA A 87 -12.90 -6.13 -7.83
C ALA A 87 -11.94 -5.78 -8.99
N ARG A 88 -12.18 -4.68 -9.73
CA ARG A 88 -11.25 -4.18 -10.76
C ARG A 88 -9.88 -3.87 -10.16
N GLY A 89 -9.84 -3.17 -9.01
CA GLY A 89 -8.60 -2.89 -8.29
C GLY A 89 -7.84 -4.15 -7.90
N ARG A 90 -8.51 -5.14 -7.29
CA ARG A 90 -7.88 -6.43 -6.91
C ARG A 90 -7.37 -7.20 -8.13
N GLN A 91 -8.14 -7.29 -9.20
CA GLN A 91 -7.75 -7.98 -10.44
C GLN A 91 -6.53 -7.33 -11.09
N ALA A 92 -6.39 -6.01 -10.97
CA ALA A 92 -5.21 -5.28 -11.41
C ALA A 92 -4.02 -5.40 -10.44
N GLY A 93 -4.18 -6.05 -9.29
CA GLY A 93 -3.13 -6.25 -8.29
C GLY A 93 -2.98 -5.12 -7.28
N VAL A 94 -3.96 -4.22 -7.17
CA VAL A 94 -3.96 -3.17 -6.13
C VAL A 94 -4.20 -3.81 -4.77
N ARG A 95 -3.33 -3.52 -3.82
CA ARG A 95 -3.54 -3.81 -2.40
C ARG A 95 -4.02 -2.55 -1.71
N PHE A 96 -5.22 -2.55 -1.19
CA PHE A 96 -5.84 -1.32 -0.64
C PHE A 96 -6.75 -1.60 0.56
N SER A 97 -6.92 -0.59 1.38
CA SER A 97 -7.89 -0.53 2.49
C SER A 97 -9.06 0.44 2.21
N LEU A 98 -8.93 1.28 1.18
CA LEU A 98 -9.95 2.17 0.67
C LEU A 98 -9.70 2.34 -0.82
N ILE A 99 -10.78 2.42 -1.61
CA ILE A 99 -10.73 2.72 -3.04
C ILE A 99 -11.89 3.64 -3.40
N ALA A 100 -11.67 4.60 -4.29
CA ALA A 100 -12.68 5.54 -4.80
C ALA A 100 -12.39 5.85 -6.26
N GLU A 101 -13.39 6.34 -6.98
CA GLU A 101 -13.31 6.57 -8.42
C GLU A 101 -13.95 7.90 -8.82
N ASN A 102 -13.31 8.61 -9.73
CA ASN A 102 -13.89 9.69 -10.51
C ASN A 102 -13.92 9.29 -11.99
N VAL A 103 -15.06 9.51 -12.63
CA VAL A 103 -15.22 9.29 -14.08
C VAL A 103 -15.71 10.57 -14.74
N ALA A 104 -15.29 10.81 -15.99
CA ALA A 104 -15.79 11.92 -16.80
C ALA A 104 -15.62 11.67 -18.29
N GLU A 105 -16.44 12.41 -19.07
CA GLU A 105 -16.30 12.68 -20.48
C GLU A 105 -16.16 14.18 -20.69
N SER A 106 -15.20 14.62 -21.51
CA SER A 106 -14.93 16.04 -21.75
C SER A 106 -14.08 16.22 -23.01
N PRO A 107 -14.19 17.36 -23.72
CA PRO A 107 -13.34 17.65 -24.88
C PRO A 107 -11.87 17.76 -24.53
N ASP A 108 -11.53 18.15 -23.30
CA ASP A 108 -10.14 18.34 -22.85
C ASP A 108 -9.99 18.11 -21.34
N ALA A 109 -8.72 17.91 -20.90
CA ALA A 109 -8.39 17.61 -19.52
C ALA A 109 -8.58 18.79 -18.56
N VAL A 110 -8.47 20.04 -19.03
CA VAL A 110 -8.64 21.26 -18.21
C VAL A 110 -10.09 21.41 -17.80
N THR A 111 -10.99 21.29 -18.77
CA THR A 111 -12.44 21.32 -18.55
C THR A 111 -12.87 20.16 -17.64
N MET A 112 -12.31 18.96 -17.86
CA MET A 112 -12.56 17.77 -17.06
C MET A 112 -12.19 17.96 -15.58
N HIS A 113 -10.96 18.42 -15.31
CA HIS A 113 -10.53 18.68 -13.92
C HIS A 113 -11.39 19.76 -13.25
N THR A 114 -11.73 20.80 -13.98
CA THR A 114 -12.61 21.87 -13.49
C THR A 114 -13.99 21.33 -13.13
N ALA A 115 -14.55 20.43 -13.94
CA ALA A 115 -15.84 19.79 -13.69
C ALA A 115 -15.77 18.92 -12.42
N TRP A 116 -14.71 18.10 -12.24
CA TRP A 116 -14.53 17.32 -11.03
C TRP A 116 -14.41 18.20 -9.78
N MET A 117 -13.65 19.29 -9.83
CA MET A 117 -13.52 20.21 -8.70
C MET A 117 -14.81 20.97 -8.36
N ASN A 118 -15.70 21.18 -9.34
CA ASN A 118 -17.01 21.79 -9.12
C ASN A 118 -18.07 20.79 -8.64
N SER A 119 -17.85 19.49 -8.81
CA SER A 119 -18.72 18.43 -8.31
C SER A 119 -18.37 18.04 -6.86
N PRO A 120 -19.28 18.17 -5.89
CA PRO A 120 -18.98 17.85 -4.49
C PRO A 120 -18.45 16.43 -4.28
N GLY A 121 -19.03 15.43 -4.97
CA GLY A 121 -18.62 14.02 -4.84
C GLY A 121 -17.22 13.77 -5.41
N HIS A 122 -16.96 14.19 -6.64
CA HIS A 122 -15.66 14.03 -7.28
C HIS A 122 -14.56 14.79 -6.52
N ARG A 123 -14.84 16.03 -6.10
CA ARG A 123 -13.92 16.81 -5.28
C ARG A 123 -13.62 16.14 -3.95
N ALA A 124 -14.61 15.50 -3.31
CA ALA A 124 -14.41 14.78 -2.07
C ALA A 124 -13.43 13.61 -2.25
N ASN A 125 -13.54 12.82 -3.31
CA ASN A 125 -12.61 11.74 -3.62
C ASN A 125 -11.19 12.28 -3.83
N LEU A 126 -11.03 13.33 -4.66
CA LEU A 126 -9.72 13.92 -4.96
C LEU A 126 -9.03 14.53 -3.74
N LEU A 127 -9.81 15.08 -2.80
CA LEU A 127 -9.32 15.75 -1.58
C LEU A 127 -9.41 14.88 -0.33
N ASP A 128 -9.76 13.59 -0.43
CA ASP A 128 -9.80 12.69 0.73
C ASP A 128 -8.38 12.57 1.34
N PRO A 129 -8.19 12.96 2.62
CA PRO A 129 -6.90 12.82 3.28
C PRO A 129 -6.48 11.36 3.52
N GLN A 130 -7.40 10.42 3.37
CA GLN A 130 -7.12 9.00 3.59
C GLN A 130 -6.51 8.31 2.37
N VAL A 131 -6.70 8.83 1.16
CA VAL A 131 -6.07 8.26 -0.04
C VAL A 131 -4.63 8.74 -0.18
N ASP A 132 -3.76 7.87 -0.65
CA ASP A 132 -2.33 8.12 -0.82
C ASP A 132 -1.81 7.86 -2.24
N SER A 133 -2.62 7.23 -3.08
CA SER A 133 -2.22 6.83 -4.44
C SER A 133 -3.36 7.04 -5.42
N VAL A 134 -3.00 7.21 -6.70
CA VAL A 134 -3.93 7.36 -7.82
C VAL A 134 -3.38 6.71 -9.08
N GLY A 135 -4.27 6.15 -9.90
CA GLY A 135 -4.03 5.78 -11.29
C GLY A 135 -5.05 6.48 -12.16
N ILE A 136 -4.58 7.17 -13.23
CA ILE A 136 -5.46 7.94 -14.11
C ILE A 136 -5.32 7.40 -15.53
N ARG A 137 -6.42 7.03 -16.15
CA ARG A 137 -6.46 6.63 -17.54
C ARG A 137 -7.36 7.55 -18.35
N VAL A 138 -6.84 7.98 -19.52
CA VAL A 138 -7.58 8.81 -20.48
C VAL A 138 -7.58 8.13 -21.85
N ILE A 139 -8.76 7.93 -22.41
CA ILE A 139 -8.98 7.37 -23.75
C ILE A 139 -9.68 8.43 -24.61
N ARG A 140 -9.12 8.71 -25.78
CA ARG A 140 -9.76 9.61 -26.77
C ARG A 140 -10.62 8.81 -27.75
N ARG A 141 -11.87 9.23 -27.92
CA ARG A 141 -12.77 8.69 -28.93
C ARG A 141 -13.75 9.77 -29.42
N GLY A 142 -13.94 9.89 -30.74
CA GLY A 142 -14.93 10.80 -31.34
C GLY A 142 -14.72 12.29 -31.04
N GLY A 143 -13.49 12.70 -30.68
CA GLY A 143 -13.20 14.06 -30.25
C GLY A 143 -13.21 14.26 -28.73
N GLU A 144 -13.90 13.39 -27.98
CA GLU A 144 -14.01 13.43 -26.53
C GLU A 144 -12.92 12.62 -25.84
N LEU A 145 -12.60 12.99 -24.59
CA LEU A 145 -11.78 12.25 -23.65
C LEU A 145 -12.69 11.55 -22.64
N TYR A 146 -12.48 10.25 -22.47
CA TYR A 146 -13.08 9.44 -21.42
C TYR A 146 -12.00 9.17 -20.38
N ALA A 147 -12.19 9.65 -19.16
CA ALA A 147 -11.19 9.52 -18.11
C ALA A 147 -11.74 8.85 -16.86
N VAL A 148 -10.86 8.06 -16.23
CA VAL A 148 -11.07 7.43 -14.94
C VAL A 148 -9.89 7.80 -14.05
N GLU A 149 -10.16 8.27 -12.83
CA GLU A 149 -9.20 8.40 -11.73
C GLU A 149 -9.59 7.40 -10.65
N ASP A 150 -8.80 6.34 -10.48
CA ASP A 150 -8.92 5.41 -9.37
C ASP A 150 -7.98 5.83 -8.24
N PHE A 151 -8.55 6.16 -7.08
CA PHE A 151 -7.82 6.54 -5.87
C PHE A 151 -7.79 5.37 -4.89
N ALA A 152 -6.70 5.22 -4.14
CA ALA A 152 -6.65 4.24 -3.07
C ALA A 152 -5.88 4.74 -1.85
N ARG A 153 -6.21 4.16 -0.69
CA ARG A 153 -5.29 4.01 0.43
C ARG A 153 -4.61 2.67 0.27
N THR A 154 -3.35 2.70 -0.13
CA THR A 154 -2.61 1.47 -0.43
C THR A 154 -2.14 0.76 0.83
N VAL A 155 -2.06 -0.57 0.75
CA VAL A 155 -1.49 -1.45 1.79
C VAL A 155 -0.25 -2.10 1.21
N THR A 156 0.91 -1.85 1.80
CA THR A 156 2.19 -2.39 1.35
C THR A 156 2.16 -3.93 1.36
N ASP A 157 2.76 -4.56 0.36
CA ASP A 157 2.98 -6.01 0.38
C ASP A 157 4.25 -6.31 1.16
N LEU A 158 4.09 -6.84 2.38
CA LEU A 158 5.18 -7.19 3.27
C LEU A 158 5.22 -8.70 3.49
N ALA A 159 6.40 -9.29 3.45
CA ALA A 159 6.61 -10.66 3.88
C ALA A 159 6.29 -10.81 5.39
N LEU A 160 5.91 -12.01 5.83
CA LEU A 160 5.54 -12.24 7.24
C LEU A 160 6.62 -11.78 8.24
N PRO A 161 7.93 -12.03 8.01
CA PRO A 161 8.96 -11.53 8.92
C PRO A 161 9.00 -10.00 9.03
N ASP A 162 8.74 -9.29 7.92
CA ASP A 162 8.73 -7.82 7.91
C ASP A 162 7.51 -7.26 8.64
N GLN A 163 6.36 -7.95 8.55
CA GLN A 163 5.16 -7.62 9.33
C GLN A 163 5.42 -7.81 10.83
N GLU A 164 6.07 -8.93 11.22
CA GLU A 164 6.46 -9.22 12.60
C GLU A 164 7.39 -8.13 13.14
N THR A 165 8.47 -7.82 12.42
CA THR A 165 9.43 -6.78 12.78
C THR A 165 8.77 -5.40 12.94
N ALA A 166 7.85 -5.04 12.04
CA ALA A 166 7.14 -3.77 12.13
C ALA A 166 6.30 -3.65 13.41
N VAL A 167 5.62 -4.72 13.82
CA VAL A 167 4.85 -4.75 15.07
C VAL A 167 5.77 -4.77 16.30
N GLU A 168 6.85 -5.55 16.29
CA GLU A 168 7.85 -5.62 17.36
C GLU A 168 8.42 -4.23 17.67
N ALA A 169 8.77 -3.48 16.64
CA ALA A 169 9.23 -2.10 16.80
C ALA A 169 8.18 -1.23 17.52
N GLN A 170 6.89 -1.41 17.22
CA GLN A 170 5.82 -0.66 17.87
C GLN A 170 5.62 -1.09 19.33
N LEU A 171 5.77 -2.38 19.68
CA LEU A 171 5.70 -2.84 21.07
C LEU A 171 6.78 -2.14 21.91
N GLN A 172 7.99 -2.05 21.40
CA GLN A 172 9.14 -1.40 22.07
C GLN A 172 9.00 0.12 22.21
N THR A 173 8.18 0.78 21.38
CA THR A 173 7.89 2.22 21.58
C THR A 173 6.95 2.47 22.77
N VAL A 174 6.15 1.46 23.15
CA VAL A 174 5.14 1.58 24.21
C VAL A 174 5.67 1.10 25.56
N ALA A 175 6.44 0.02 25.59
CA ALA A 175 6.95 -0.58 26.82
C ALA A 175 8.34 -1.17 26.63
N ASN A 176 9.12 -1.20 27.73
CA ASN A 176 10.42 -1.86 27.72
C ASN A 176 10.25 -3.39 27.84
N VAL A 177 9.86 -4.03 26.73
CA VAL A 177 9.69 -5.49 26.65
C VAL A 177 10.80 -6.11 25.82
N THR A 178 11.31 -7.26 26.24
CA THR A 178 12.25 -8.07 25.47
C THR A 178 11.49 -8.78 24.35
N ILE A 179 11.89 -8.55 23.10
CA ILE A 179 11.32 -9.28 21.97
C ILE A 179 11.97 -10.65 21.89
N LEU A 180 11.15 -11.67 22.02
CA LEU A 180 11.53 -13.06 21.80
C LEU A 180 11.46 -13.37 20.31
N PRO A 181 12.42 -14.13 19.75
CA PRO A 181 12.44 -14.40 18.31
C PRO A 181 11.11 -14.96 17.81
N PRO A 182 10.55 -14.42 16.73
CA PRO A 182 9.39 -15.00 16.08
C PRO A 182 9.73 -16.39 15.56
N GLY A 183 8.74 -17.28 15.56
CA GLY A 183 8.94 -18.67 15.13
C GLY A 183 7.68 -19.29 14.57
N GLU A 184 7.77 -20.57 14.21
CA GLU A 184 6.63 -21.30 13.68
C GLU A 184 5.44 -21.31 14.67
N ASP A 185 5.70 -21.41 15.97
CA ASP A 185 4.66 -21.41 17.00
C ASP A 185 3.93 -20.08 17.09
N SER A 186 4.64 -18.94 16.95
CA SER A 186 3.99 -17.62 16.94
C SER A 186 3.12 -17.43 15.69
N ARG A 187 3.57 -17.89 14.54
CA ARG A 187 2.81 -17.86 13.28
C ARG A 187 1.61 -18.82 13.32
N ARG A 188 1.77 -20.01 13.88
CA ARG A 188 0.65 -20.94 14.11
C ARG A 188 -0.37 -20.34 15.07
N THR A 189 0.09 -19.69 16.14
CA THR A 189 -0.80 -18.96 17.06
C THR A 189 -1.62 -17.89 16.34
N CYS A 190 -1.01 -17.14 15.40
CA CYS A 190 -1.73 -16.17 14.59
C CYS A 190 -2.85 -16.82 13.75
N ALA A 191 -2.59 -18.00 13.19
CA ALA A 191 -3.55 -18.71 12.35
C ALA A 191 -4.71 -19.35 13.13
N MET A 192 -4.57 -19.58 14.44
CA MET A 192 -5.61 -20.14 15.29
C MET A 192 -6.70 -19.11 15.62
N GLU A 193 -7.89 -19.58 15.96
CA GLU A 193 -8.96 -18.72 16.48
C GLU A 193 -8.80 -18.40 17.96
N THR A 194 -8.37 -19.41 18.75
CA THR A 194 -8.22 -19.29 20.21
C THR A 194 -6.97 -20.04 20.68
N GLY A 195 -6.54 -19.78 21.92
CA GLY A 195 -5.38 -20.45 22.52
C GLY A 195 -4.04 -20.00 21.93
N TYR A 196 -3.02 -20.85 22.02
CA TYR A 196 -1.68 -20.63 21.47
C TYR A 196 -1.02 -21.96 21.09
N ALA A 197 -0.06 -21.91 20.19
CA ALA A 197 0.76 -23.05 19.79
C ALA A 197 2.09 -23.06 20.56
N GLY A 198 2.67 -24.27 20.74
CA GLY A 198 3.98 -24.44 21.33
C GLY A 198 3.97 -24.64 22.83
N SER A 199 5.18 -24.70 23.42
CA SER A 199 5.40 -24.96 24.85
C SER A 199 5.46 -23.69 25.70
N TRP A 200 5.60 -22.53 25.08
CA TRP A 200 5.62 -21.24 25.78
C TRP A 200 4.22 -20.92 26.30
N ARG A 201 4.14 -20.36 27.49
CA ARG A 201 2.86 -20.07 28.15
C ARG A 201 2.65 -18.57 28.26
N PRO A 202 2.15 -17.90 27.20
CA PRO A 202 1.80 -16.52 27.29
C PRO A 202 0.64 -16.32 28.28
N THR A 203 0.68 -15.26 29.06
CA THR A 203 -0.43 -14.89 29.95
C THR A 203 -1.41 -13.95 29.29
N PHE A 204 -1.04 -13.39 28.11
CA PHE A 204 -1.94 -12.63 27.25
C PHE A 204 -1.65 -12.97 25.78
N VAL A 205 -2.71 -13.17 25.00
CA VAL A 205 -2.65 -13.39 23.56
C VAL A 205 -3.70 -12.52 22.89
N MET A 206 -3.26 -11.65 21.98
CA MET A 206 -4.17 -10.87 21.16
C MET A 206 -3.93 -11.16 19.69
N ARG A 207 -5.00 -11.43 18.94
CA ARG A 207 -5.03 -11.52 17.48
C ARG A 207 -5.82 -10.36 16.94
N TYR A 208 -5.29 -9.71 15.93
CA TYR A 208 -6.01 -8.63 15.28
C TYR A 208 -5.66 -8.54 13.80
N THR A 209 -6.56 -7.91 13.06
CA THR A 209 -6.37 -7.56 11.65
C THR A 209 -6.22 -6.04 11.56
N THR A 210 -5.25 -5.58 10.80
CA THR A 210 -4.99 -4.15 10.61
C THR A 210 -4.53 -3.86 9.20
N THR A 211 -4.79 -2.66 8.72
CA THR A 211 -4.23 -2.12 7.47
C THR A 211 -2.97 -1.28 7.72
N ASP A 212 -2.62 -1.05 8.99
CA ASP A 212 -1.51 -0.19 9.42
C ASP A 212 -0.80 -0.84 10.63
N LEU A 213 0.36 -1.44 10.37
CA LEU A 213 1.18 -2.10 11.41
C LEU A 213 1.81 -1.12 12.41
N ALA A 214 1.82 0.18 12.10
CA ALA A 214 2.30 1.21 13.03
C ALA A 214 1.30 1.51 14.15
N LYS A 215 0.06 1.01 14.05
CA LYS A 215 -1.00 1.25 15.04
C LYS A 215 -1.31 -0.01 15.83
N LEU A 216 -0.97 0.00 17.11
CA LEU A 216 -1.38 -1.06 18.04
C LEU A 216 -2.83 -0.86 18.50
N PRO A 217 -3.62 -1.95 18.66
CA PRO A 217 -4.93 -1.89 19.30
C PRO A 217 -4.85 -1.28 20.70
N LYS A 218 -5.88 -0.51 21.08
CA LYS A 218 -5.92 0.15 22.39
C LYS A 218 -5.77 -0.82 23.57
N GLU A 219 -6.40 -1.99 23.48
CA GLU A 219 -6.30 -3.02 24.51
C GLU A 219 -4.87 -3.56 24.63
N LEU A 220 -4.20 -3.86 23.51
CA LEU A 220 -2.80 -4.30 23.53
C LEU A 220 -1.89 -3.25 24.15
N ARG A 221 -2.08 -1.98 23.78
CA ARG A 221 -1.33 -0.86 24.36
C ARG A 221 -1.55 -0.79 25.87
N ALA A 222 -2.78 -0.90 26.37
CA ALA A 222 -3.09 -0.87 27.79
C ALA A 222 -2.44 -2.06 28.55
N GLN A 223 -2.38 -3.24 27.93
CA GLN A 223 -1.67 -4.39 28.51
C GLN A 223 -0.17 -4.09 28.64
N LEU A 224 0.47 -3.57 27.61
CA LEU A 224 1.89 -3.21 27.63
C LEU A 224 2.19 -2.14 28.70
N GLU A 225 1.38 -1.10 28.77
CA GLU A 225 1.51 0.02 29.73
C GLU A 225 1.30 -0.43 31.20
N SER A 226 0.68 -1.59 31.43
CA SER A 226 0.45 -2.13 32.77
C SER A 226 1.72 -2.53 33.52
N GLY A 227 2.85 -2.69 32.82
CA GLY A 227 4.14 -3.13 33.38
C GLY A 227 4.17 -4.59 33.86
N ARG A 228 3.14 -5.38 33.58
CA ARG A 228 3.05 -6.79 33.99
C ARG A 228 3.85 -7.74 33.13
N TYR A 229 4.33 -7.30 31.97
CA TYR A 229 4.95 -8.14 30.96
C TYR A 229 6.39 -7.72 30.74
N GLY A 230 7.30 -8.70 30.84
CA GLY A 230 8.74 -8.50 30.60
C GLY A 230 9.18 -8.86 29.18
N SER A 231 8.38 -9.70 28.49
CA SER A 231 8.72 -10.13 27.13
C SER A 231 7.51 -10.32 26.23
N ALA A 232 7.76 -10.27 24.93
CA ALA A 232 6.74 -10.43 23.90
C ALA A 232 7.28 -11.21 22.70
N THR A 233 6.39 -11.88 21.96
CA THR A 233 6.67 -12.39 20.60
C THR A 233 5.51 -12.08 19.69
N VAL A 234 5.83 -11.89 18.41
CA VAL A 234 4.85 -11.58 17.36
C VAL A 234 4.82 -12.72 16.35
N GLY A 235 3.64 -13.04 15.85
CA GLY A 235 3.46 -13.96 14.73
C GLY A 235 2.54 -13.33 13.70
N ALA A 236 2.98 -13.26 12.46
CA ALA A 236 2.15 -12.86 11.33
C ALA A 236 1.65 -14.09 10.56
N CYS A 237 0.48 -14.00 9.96
CA CYS A 237 -0.10 -15.06 9.15
C CYS A 237 -0.97 -14.52 8.01
N ALA A 238 -1.24 -15.39 7.04
CA ALA A 238 -2.10 -15.02 5.93
C ALA A 238 -3.52 -14.69 6.43
N VAL A 239 -4.08 -13.64 5.86
CA VAL A 239 -5.51 -13.34 6.02
C VAL A 239 -6.28 -14.36 5.20
N THR A 240 -7.17 -15.11 5.85
CA THR A 240 -8.00 -16.14 5.21
C THR A 240 -9.38 -15.59 4.87
N GLY A 241 -9.95 -16.03 3.75
CA GLY A 241 -11.26 -15.62 3.25
C GLY A 241 -11.19 -14.58 2.13
N THR A 242 -12.31 -14.40 1.43
CA THR A 242 -12.49 -13.34 0.43
C THR A 242 -12.69 -12.02 1.14
N GLN A 243 -11.63 -11.25 1.31
CA GLN A 243 -11.74 -9.88 1.81
C GLN A 243 -11.74 -8.91 0.63
N ASP A 244 -12.65 -7.95 0.66
CA ASP A 244 -12.69 -6.88 -0.34
C ASP A 244 -11.49 -5.94 -0.20
N PHE A 245 -10.86 -5.92 0.97
CA PHE A 245 -9.74 -5.04 1.31
C PHE A 245 -8.51 -5.83 1.74
N SER A 246 -7.34 -5.29 1.45
CA SER A 246 -6.05 -5.84 1.90
C SER A 246 -5.80 -5.48 3.36
N ALA A 247 -5.30 -6.44 4.13
CA ALA A 247 -4.95 -6.26 5.52
C ALA A 247 -3.82 -7.21 5.93
N TYR A 248 -3.26 -6.96 7.12
CA TYR A 248 -2.34 -7.84 7.83
C TYR A 248 -3.08 -8.53 8.97
N LYS A 249 -2.76 -9.79 9.24
CA LYS A 249 -3.23 -10.52 10.42
C LYS A 249 -2.04 -10.88 11.30
N VAL A 250 -2.08 -10.47 12.56
CA VAL A 250 -1.00 -10.68 13.51
C VAL A 250 -1.52 -11.19 14.85
N ALA A 251 -0.67 -11.92 15.55
CA ALA A 251 -0.86 -12.28 16.96
C ALA A 251 0.30 -11.74 17.78
N VAL A 252 -0.02 -11.14 18.91
CA VAL A 252 0.96 -10.72 19.92
C VAL A 252 0.74 -11.57 21.18
N MET A 253 1.80 -12.16 21.67
CA MET A 253 1.83 -12.94 22.90
C MET A 253 2.72 -12.22 23.90
N LEU A 254 2.20 -11.99 25.11
CA LEU A 254 2.91 -11.33 26.20
C LEU A 254 3.18 -12.32 27.35
N PHE A 255 4.37 -12.20 27.92
CA PHE A 255 4.85 -13.06 29.02
C PHE A 255 5.30 -12.18 30.20
N PRO A 256 5.16 -12.67 31.45
CA PRO A 256 5.61 -11.98 32.64
C PRO A 256 7.09 -11.61 32.63
#